data_6987b934a684f5e9fc37fbc10e4016dd
#
_entry.id   6987b934a684f5e9fc37fbc10e4016dd
#
_cell.length_a   1.000
_cell.length_b   1.000
_cell.length_c   1.000
_cell.angle_alpha   90.00
_cell.angle_beta   90.00
_cell.angle_gamma   90.00
#
_symmetry.space_group_name_H-M   'P 1'
#
loop_
_entity.id
_entity.type
_entity.pdbx_description
1 polymer ?
#
loop_
_entity_poly.entity_id
_entity_poly.type
_entity_poly.pdbx_seq_one_letter_code
_entity_poly.pdbx_strand_id
1 'polypeptide(L)'
;MMLYLKPRLLGSVGLDDALLKADKKSCVHCGPCGVGEHALYLNSYWLDRRWYIPVSNIQRAYKRVAMSKGGFTGKGIFGAIPYLVVEYGNGEVRQFTFKHEHHVDAMIAEIQRRFPRIKTMSEAAAKKLEEARRAEEARYKKELSPRAEATLAELRRMQAYLEARPDLATRLAADSKAKRVDQLTHPAHKWAAAAIFALALVASAYGFHSWMSGTGDSGLYILLVGFSALFFFSSSRVLPTARMNRKALAAALDKTRTELAEYLAAYPGFPLPVRYAHPLTVARMIRSVREGRSETVEDAFEDMKAVLKSLNSSVTVSQTEYDEVITIKPIFLLENYQ
;
A
#
# COMPACT_ATOMS: atom_id res chain seq x y z
N MET A 1 -35.93 -17.50 -2.59
CA MET A 1 -35.46 -18.22 -3.81
C MET A 1 -34.78 -17.19 -4.70
N MET A 2 -33.43 -17.14 -4.70
CA MET A 2 -32.71 -16.19 -5.56
C MET A 2 -32.83 -16.66 -7.03
N LEU A 3 -33.34 -15.81 -7.90
CA LEU A 3 -33.42 -16.08 -9.33
C LEU A 3 -32.01 -16.36 -9.88
N TYR A 4 -31.77 -17.58 -10.35
CA TYR A 4 -30.53 -17.92 -11.03
C TYR A 4 -30.48 -17.25 -12.40
N LEU A 5 -29.68 -16.22 -12.53
CA LEU A 5 -29.39 -15.60 -13.80
C LEU A 5 -28.23 -16.34 -14.48
N LYS A 6 -28.50 -17.06 -15.55
CA LYS A 6 -27.46 -17.78 -16.32
C LYS A 6 -26.46 -16.76 -16.88
N PRO A 7 -25.16 -16.92 -16.60
CA PRO A 7 -24.16 -16.03 -17.19
C PRO A 7 -24.00 -16.29 -18.68
N ARG A 8 -23.62 -15.25 -19.42
CA ARG A 8 -23.36 -15.32 -20.86
C ARG A 8 -21.89 -15.64 -21.09
N LEU A 9 -21.62 -16.49 -22.06
CA LEU A 9 -20.27 -16.83 -22.50
C LEU A 9 -19.58 -15.62 -23.17
N LEU A 10 -18.31 -15.44 -22.85
CA LEU A 10 -17.36 -14.64 -23.61
C LEU A 10 -16.31 -15.59 -24.21
N GLY A 11 -16.19 -15.55 -25.54
CA GLY A 11 -15.34 -16.47 -26.29
C GLY A 11 -16.16 -17.56 -27.01
N SER A 12 -15.45 -18.55 -27.59
CA SER A 12 -16.01 -19.56 -28.50
C SER A 12 -16.36 -20.89 -27.84
N VAL A 13 -15.68 -21.24 -26.72
CA VAL A 13 -15.85 -22.54 -26.05
C VAL A 13 -16.49 -22.32 -24.69
N GLY A 14 -17.67 -22.90 -24.45
CA GLY A 14 -18.41 -22.79 -23.21
C GLY A 14 -18.25 -24.03 -22.29
N LEU A 15 -18.73 -23.88 -21.06
CA LEU A 15 -18.87 -24.97 -20.11
C LEU A 15 -20.27 -25.58 -20.20
N ASP A 16 -20.40 -26.84 -19.83
CA ASP A 16 -21.71 -27.48 -19.65
C ASP A 16 -22.58 -26.73 -18.63
N ASP A 17 -23.89 -26.69 -18.85
CA ASP A 17 -24.82 -25.90 -18.03
C ASP A 17 -24.87 -26.34 -16.57
N ALA A 18 -24.76 -27.64 -16.31
CA ALA A 18 -24.78 -28.19 -14.95
C ALA A 18 -23.50 -27.78 -14.19
N LEU A 19 -22.35 -27.91 -14.87
CA LEU A 19 -21.05 -27.51 -14.33
C LEU A 19 -21.00 -25.99 -14.10
N LEU A 20 -21.47 -25.19 -15.06
CA LEU A 20 -21.52 -23.73 -14.97
C LEU A 20 -22.34 -23.24 -13.77
N LYS A 21 -23.50 -23.92 -13.52
CA LYS A 21 -24.37 -23.58 -12.39
C LYS A 21 -23.72 -23.89 -11.05
N ALA A 22 -23.06 -25.05 -10.95
CA ALA A 22 -22.36 -25.48 -9.75
C ALA A 22 -21.16 -24.56 -9.46
N ASP A 23 -20.30 -24.31 -10.47
CA ASP A 23 -19.11 -23.49 -10.38
C ASP A 23 -19.43 -22.03 -10.03
N LYS A 24 -20.50 -21.45 -10.62
CA LYS A 24 -20.95 -20.10 -10.27
C LYS A 24 -21.44 -20.00 -8.82
N LYS A 25 -22.03 -21.05 -8.28
CA LYS A 25 -22.54 -21.08 -6.91
C LYS A 25 -21.40 -21.16 -5.89
N SER A 26 -20.33 -21.90 -6.20
CA SER A 26 -19.16 -22.09 -5.35
C SER A 26 -18.05 -21.06 -5.55
N CYS A 27 -18.16 -20.16 -6.53
CA CYS A 27 -17.11 -19.20 -6.86
C CYS A 27 -16.80 -18.26 -5.69
N VAL A 28 -15.53 -17.93 -5.52
CA VAL A 28 -15.08 -16.89 -4.58
C VAL A 28 -15.47 -15.53 -5.11
N HIS A 29 -16.20 -14.75 -4.34
CA HIS A 29 -16.69 -13.45 -4.74
C HIS A 29 -15.63 -12.38 -4.51
N CYS A 30 -15.32 -11.62 -5.55
CA CYS A 30 -14.42 -10.48 -5.55
C CYS A 30 -15.18 -9.23 -6.02
N GLY A 31 -16.00 -8.64 -5.14
CA GLY A 31 -16.92 -7.56 -5.50
C GLY A 31 -17.97 -8.02 -6.54
N PRO A 32 -18.13 -7.30 -7.67
CA PRO A 32 -19.12 -7.65 -8.71
C PRO A 32 -18.73 -8.86 -9.57
N CYS A 33 -17.50 -9.35 -9.42
CA CYS A 33 -16.94 -10.49 -10.14
C CYS A 33 -16.74 -11.71 -9.21
N GLY A 34 -16.24 -12.83 -9.76
CA GLY A 34 -15.92 -14.01 -8.97
C GLY A 34 -14.97 -14.95 -9.71
N VAL A 35 -14.26 -15.75 -8.92
CA VAL A 35 -13.31 -16.77 -9.40
C VAL A 35 -13.85 -18.15 -9.04
N GLY A 36 -14.28 -18.89 -10.07
CA GLY A 36 -14.69 -20.29 -9.95
C GLY A 36 -13.52 -21.25 -10.09
N GLU A 37 -13.78 -22.55 -10.10
CA GLU A 37 -12.78 -23.57 -10.38
C GLU A 37 -12.57 -23.74 -11.91
N HIS A 38 -13.61 -23.48 -12.70
CA HIS A 38 -13.59 -23.68 -14.15
C HIS A 38 -13.73 -22.40 -14.95
N ALA A 39 -14.23 -21.30 -14.34
CA ALA A 39 -14.46 -20.03 -15.03
C ALA A 39 -14.23 -18.81 -14.16
N LEU A 40 -13.89 -17.69 -14.82
CA LEU A 40 -14.00 -16.36 -14.23
C LEU A 40 -15.38 -15.79 -14.53
N TYR A 41 -16.04 -15.28 -13.48
CA TYR A 41 -17.35 -14.63 -13.58
C TYR A 41 -17.17 -13.12 -13.51
N LEU A 42 -17.66 -12.42 -14.52
CA LEU A 42 -17.34 -11.03 -14.77
C LEU A 42 -18.64 -10.20 -14.84
N ASN A 43 -18.57 -8.97 -14.35
CA ASN A 43 -19.73 -8.10 -14.31
C ASN A 43 -20.09 -7.52 -15.69
N SER A 44 -21.34 -7.11 -15.86
CA SER A 44 -21.71 -6.12 -16.83
C SER A 44 -21.99 -4.80 -16.11
N TYR A 45 -22.33 -3.75 -16.88
CA TYR A 45 -22.53 -2.40 -16.33
C TYR A 45 -23.50 -2.34 -15.12
N TRP A 46 -24.55 -3.17 -15.11
CA TRP A 46 -25.59 -3.20 -14.08
C TRP A 46 -25.73 -4.53 -13.33
N LEU A 47 -25.09 -5.59 -13.81
CA LEU A 47 -25.32 -6.94 -13.31
C LEU A 47 -24.01 -7.62 -12.93
N ASP A 48 -23.93 -8.09 -11.67
CA ASP A 48 -22.81 -8.86 -11.16
C ASP A 48 -22.75 -10.24 -11.83
N ARG A 49 -21.53 -10.69 -12.14
CA ARG A 49 -21.27 -12.03 -12.68
C ARG A 49 -22.19 -12.40 -13.86
N ARG A 50 -22.40 -11.41 -14.74
CA ARG A 50 -23.24 -11.56 -15.94
C ARG A 50 -22.55 -12.32 -17.05
N TRP A 51 -21.23 -12.21 -17.12
CA TRP A 51 -20.42 -12.87 -18.14
C TRP A 51 -19.54 -13.93 -17.50
N TYR A 52 -19.14 -14.95 -18.28
CA TYR A 52 -18.12 -15.88 -17.85
C TYR A 52 -17.14 -16.19 -18.98
N ILE A 53 -15.91 -16.51 -18.59
CA ILE A 53 -14.84 -16.97 -19.46
C ILE A 53 -14.28 -18.25 -18.83
N PRO A 54 -14.25 -19.40 -19.53
CA PRO A 54 -13.56 -20.58 -19.06
C PRO A 54 -12.09 -20.28 -18.81
N VAL A 55 -11.55 -20.78 -17.69
CA VAL A 55 -10.16 -20.56 -17.31
C VAL A 55 -9.18 -21.06 -18.37
N SER A 56 -9.55 -22.13 -19.10
CA SER A 56 -8.76 -22.67 -20.23
C SER A 56 -8.52 -21.65 -21.35
N ASN A 57 -9.42 -20.69 -21.49
CA ASN A 57 -9.41 -19.72 -22.59
C ASN A 57 -8.74 -18.38 -22.21
N ILE A 58 -8.28 -18.24 -20.94
CA ILE A 58 -7.69 -17.01 -20.44
C ILE A 58 -6.16 -17.08 -20.56
N GLN A 59 -5.60 -16.07 -21.18
CA GLN A 59 -4.16 -15.90 -21.34
C GLN A 59 -3.59 -14.98 -20.28
N ARG A 60 -4.25 -13.84 -20.03
CA ARG A 60 -3.84 -12.82 -19.07
C ARG A 60 -5.05 -12.23 -18.34
N ALA A 61 -4.84 -11.86 -17.07
CA ALA A 61 -5.82 -11.10 -16.30
C ALA A 61 -5.06 -10.14 -15.38
N TYR A 62 -5.16 -8.83 -15.63
CA TYR A 62 -4.36 -7.84 -14.89
C TYR A 62 -5.16 -6.59 -14.53
N LYS A 63 -4.67 -5.90 -13.50
CA LYS A 63 -5.23 -4.63 -13.05
C LYS A 63 -4.77 -3.48 -13.94
N ARG A 64 -5.72 -2.61 -14.28
CA ARG A 64 -5.45 -1.30 -14.88
C ARG A 64 -6.22 -0.24 -14.10
N VAL A 65 -5.55 0.84 -13.75
CA VAL A 65 -6.19 1.99 -13.10
C VAL A 65 -6.17 3.15 -14.09
N ALA A 66 -7.35 3.71 -14.37
CA ALA A 66 -7.49 4.92 -15.15
C ALA A 66 -7.91 6.08 -14.25
N MET A 67 -7.40 7.28 -14.51
CA MET A 67 -7.87 8.49 -13.84
C MET A 67 -9.20 8.94 -14.44
N SER A 68 -10.15 9.29 -13.58
CA SER A 68 -11.40 9.93 -14.00
C SER A 68 -11.11 11.33 -14.54
N LYS A 69 -11.58 11.63 -15.74
CA LYS A 69 -11.46 12.98 -16.35
C LYS A 69 -12.45 14.00 -15.78
N GLY A 70 -13.07 13.69 -14.63
CA GLY A 70 -14.18 14.48 -14.12
C GLY A 70 -15.50 14.13 -14.85
N GLY A 71 -16.54 13.84 -14.13
CA GLY A 71 -17.84 13.51 -14.72
C GLY A 71 -18.72 12.73 -13.73
N PHE A 72 -19.83 12.25 -14.20
CA PHE A 72 -20.97 11.63 -13.50
C PHE A 72 -20.64 10.39 -12.61
N THR A 73 -19.39 9.98 -12.46
CA THR A 73 -19.00 8.79 -11.70
C THR A 73 -19.01 8.97 -10.18
N GLY A 74 -19.33 10.15 -9.67
CA GLY A 74 -19.39 10.42 -8.21
C GLY A 74 -18.05 10.37 -7.47
N LYS A 75 -16.91 10.16 -8.17
CA LYS A 75 -15.57 10.03 -7.58
C LYS A 75 -14.70 11.30 -7.66
N GLY A 76 -15.28 12.44 -8.07
CA GLY A 76 -14.55 13.69 -8.23
C GLY A 76 -13.58 13.72 -9.42
N ILE A 77 -12.90 14.86 -9.59
CA ILE A 77 -12.05 15.16 -10.75
C ILE A 77 -10.78 14.27 -10.80
N PHE A 78 -10.36 13.68 -9.68
CA PHE A 78 -9.15 12.85 -9.56
C PHE A 78 -9.44 11.43 -9.06
N GLY A 79 -10.65 10.93 -9.25
CA GLY A 79 -11.01 9.57 -8.84
C GLY A 79 -10.31 8.51 -9.70
N ALA A 80 -9.68 7.53 -9.07
CA ALA A 80 -9.16 6.35 -9.75
C ALA A 80 -10.31 5.37 -10.07
N ILE A 81 -10.36 4.89 -11.30
CA ILE A 81 -11.30 3.85 -11.75
C ILE A 81 -10.50 2.57 -11.97
N PRO A 82 -10.63 1.58 -11.08
CA PRO A 82 -9.94 0.31 -11.24
C PRO A 82 -10.68 -0.59 -12.24
N TYR A 83 -9.93 -1.21 -13.13
CA TYR A 83 -10.40 -2.20 -14.11
C TYR A 83 -9.65 -3.51 -13.91
N LEU A 84 -10.38 -4.60 -14.08
CA LEU A 84 -9.79 -5.88 -14.45
C LEU A 84 -9.78 -5.98 -15.97
N VAL A 85 -8.62 -6.19 -16.56
CA VAL A 85 -8.46 -6.45 -17.99
C VAL A 85 -8.22 -7.94 -18.16
N VAL A 86 -9.01 -8.58 -19.02
CA VAL A 86 -8.88 -10.02 -19.32
C VAL A 86 -8.62 -10.17 -20.81
N GLU A 87 -7.52 -10.87 -21.14
CA GLU A 87 -7.15 -11.31 -22.49
C GLU A 87 -7.50 -12.78 -22.63
N TYR A 88 -8.32 -13.12 -23.62
CA TYR A 88 -8.84 -14.47 -23.80
C TYR A 88 -8.98 -14.82 -25.31
N GLY A 89 -9.16 -16.10 -25.58
CA GLY A 89 -9.32 -16.59 -26.96
C GLY A 89 -8.11 -16.28 -27.84
N ASN A 90 -8.35 -15.71 -29.00
CA ASN A 90 -7.33 -15.36 -29.99
C ASN A 90 -6.80 -13.91 -29.80
N GLY A 91 -6.66 -13.45 -28.54
CA GLY A 91 -6.17 -12.11 -28.25
C GLY A 91 -7.28 -11.07 -28.04
N GLU A 92 -8.52 -11.51 -27.82
CA GLU A 92 -9.59 -10.61 -27.42
C GLU A 92 -9.32 -10.01 -26.04
N VAL A 93 -9.51 -8.70 -25.92
CA VAL A 93 -9.26 -7.95 -24.67
C VAL A 93 -10.56 -7.31 -24.21
N ARG A 94 -10.93 -7.54 -22.96
CA ARG A 94 -12.11 -6.91 -22.36
C ARG A 94 -11.79 -6.34 -20.98
N GLN A 95 -12.40 -5.18 -20.69
CA GLN A 95 -12.21 -4.46 -19.43
C GLN A 95 -13.49 -4.52 -18.60
N PHE A 96 -13.33 -4.77 -17.29
CA PHE A 96 -14.41 -4.84 -16.33
C PHE A 96 -14.15 -3.84 -15.21
N THR A 97 -15.11 -2.93 -15.03
CA THR A 97 -14.98 -1.84 -14.05
C THR A 97 -15.33 -2.31 -12.65
N PHE A 98 -14.53 -1.90 -11.68
CA PHE A 98 -14.80 -2.13 -10.27
C PHE A 98 -15.05 -0.81 -9.53
N LYS A 99 -15.85 -0.87 -8.49
CA LYS A 99 -16.10 0.28 -7.62
C LYS A 99 -14.91 0.55 -6.68
N HIS A 100 -14.26 -0.51 -6.20
CA HIS A 100 -13.17 -0.45 -5.25
C HIS A 100 -11.96 -1.23 -5.75
N GLU A 101 -10.77 -0.67 -5.56
CA GLU A 101 -9.50 -1.23 -6.04
C GLU A 101 -9.17 -2.56 -5.35
N HIS A 102 -9.43 -2.67 -4.04
CA HIS A 102 -9.17 -3.90 -3.28
C HIS A 102 -9.93 -5.13 -3.79
N HIS A 103 -11.08 -4.96 -4.45
CA HIS A 103 -11.78 -6.08 -5.09
C HIS A 103 -11.05 -6.62 -6.31
N VAL A 104 -10.38 -5.73 -7.09
CA VAL A 104 -9.54 -6.17 -8.21
C VAL A 104 -8.30 -6.87 -7.70
N ASP A 105 -7.67 -6.32 -6.66
CA ASP A 105 -6.49 -6.92 -6.03
C ASP A 105 -6.80 -8.31 -5.47
N ALA A 106 -7.92 -8.46 -4.76
CA ALA A 106 -8.40 -9.75 -4.28
C ALA A 106 -8.65 -10.75 -5.42
N MET A 107 -9.24 -10.29 -6.54
CA MET A 107 -9.49 -11.16 -7.69
C MET A 107 -8.19 -11.62 -8.36
N ILE A 108 -7.21 -10.72 -8.51
CA ILE A 108 -5.91 -11.06 -9.08
C ILE A 108 -5.14 -12.03 -8.17
N ALA A 109 -5.15 -11.80 -6.85
CA ALA A 109 -4.52 -12.69 -5.88
C ALA A 109 -5.14 -14.10 -5.94
N GLU A 110 -6.47 -14.18 -6.04
CA GLU A 110 -7.16 -15.47 -6.15
C GLU A 110 -6.89 -16.17 -7.49
N ILE A 111 -6.80 -15.41 -8.60
CA ILE A 111 -6.39 -15.95 -9.90
C ILE A 111 -4.97 -16.50 -9.85
N GLN A 112 -4.02 -15.76 -9.26
CA GLN A 112 -2.63 -16.22 -9.10
C GLN A 112 -2.53 -17.49 -8.26
N ARG A 113 -3.31 -17.55 -7.16
CA ARG A 113 -3.33 -18.68 -6.26
C ARG A 113 -3.85 -19.96 -6.91
N ARG A 114 -4.96 -19.86 -7.68
CA ARG A 114 -5.62 -21.02 -8.31
C ARG A 114 -5.04 -21.38 -9.67
N PHE A 115 -4.64 -20.37 -10.44
CA PHE A 115 -4.26 -20.53 -11.85
C PHE A 115 -2.93 -19.84 -12.15
N PRO A 116 -1.79 -20.37 -11.66
CA PRO A 116 -0.47 -19.76 -11.83
C PRO A 116 -0.06 -19.57 -13.31
N ARG A 117 -0.69 -20.31 -14.24
CA ARG A 117 -0.45 -20.18 -15.69
C ARG A 117 -0.97 -18.86 -16.29
N ILE A 118 -1.98 -18.24 -15.66
CA ILE A 118 -2.55 -16.99 -16.14
C ILE A 118 -1.59 -15.85 -15.77
N LYS A 119 -1.10 -15.13 -16.76
CA LYS A 119 -0.21 -13.98 -16.54
C LYS A 119 -1.02 -12.81 -15.95
N THR A 120 -0.56 -12.27 -14.82
CA THR A 120 -1.26 -11.19 -14.10
C THR A 120 -0.68 -9.81 -14.37
N MET A 121 0.13 -9.69 -15.41
CA MET A 121 0.68 -8.42 -15.89
C MET A 121 0.39 -8.22 -17.38
N SER A 122 0.20 -6.97 -17.80
CA SER A 122 0.14 -6.63 -19.22
C SER A 122 1.50 -6.90 -19.90
N GLU A 123 1.48 -7.13 -21.19
CA GLU A 123 2.71 -7.38 -21.94
C GLU A 123 3.69 -6.20 -21.87
N ALA A 124 3.17 -4.98 -21.98
CA ALA A 124 3.98 -3.76 -21.84
C ALA A 124 4.60 -3.62 -20.44
N ALA A 125 3.86 -3.98 -19.37
CA ALA A 125 4.40 -3.96 -18.02
C ALA A 125 5.46 -5.05 -17.81
N ALA A 126 5.23 -6.25 -18.32
CA ALA A 126 6.20 -7.33 -18.27
C ALA A 126 7.49 -6.99 -19.01
N LYS A 127 7.39 -6.38 -20.20
CA LYS A 127 8.56 -5.93 -20.98
C LYS A 127 9.35 -4.84 -20.22
N LYS A 128 8.66 -3.83 -19.67
CA LYS A 128 9.32 -2.79 -18.87
C LYS A 128 10.01 -3.37 -17.63
N LEU A 129 9.39 -4.33 -16.97
CA LEU A 129 9.99 -4.98 -15.80
C LEU A 129 11.25 -5.76 -16.19
N GLU A 130 11.22 -6.48 -17.30
CA GLU A 130 12.37 -7.21 -17.81
C GLU A 130 13.49 -6.27 -18.24
N GLU A 131 13.18 -5.17 -18.93
CA GLU A 131 14.16 -4.14 -19.30
C GLU A 131 14.78 -3.50 -18.05
N ALA A 132 13.98 -3.19 -17.03
CA ALA A 132 14.47 -2.65 -15.77
C ALA A 132 15.39 -3.66 -15.04
N ARG A 133 15.03 -4.96 -15.02
CA ARG A 133 15.85 -6.02 -14.44
C ARG A 133 17.20 -6.16 -15.18
N ARG A 134 17.18 -6.16 -16.51
CA ARG A 134 18.42 -6.22 -17.31
C ARG A 134 19.30 -5.00 -17.09
N ALA A 135 18.70 -3.80 -16.98
CA ALA A 135 19.44 -2.58 -16.68
C ALA A 135 20.05 -2.61 -15.27
N GLU A 136 19.37 -3.21 -14.30
CA GLU A 136 19.89 -3.41 -12.95
C GLU A 136 21.03 -4.42 -12.94
N GLU A 137 20.83 -5.57 -13.58
CA GLU A 137 21.87 -6.62 -13.71
C GLU A 137 23.13 -6.10 -14.43
N ALA A 138 22.96 -5.22 -15.42
CA ALA A 138 24.09 -4.62 -16.14
C ALA A 138 24.95 -3.69 -15.27
N ARG A 139 24.42 -3.17 -14.16
CA ARG A 139 25.18 -2.37 -13.19
C ARG A 139 26.08 -3.22 -12.30
N TYR A 140 25.78 -4.52 -12.16
CA TYR A 140 26.52 -5.39 -11.27
C TYR A 140 27.87 -5.80 -11.87
N LYS A 141 28.92 -5.71 -11.07
CA LYS A 141 30.23 -6.21 -11.46
C LYS A 141 30.19 -7.72 -11.65
N LYS A 142 30.82 -8.20 -12.73
CA LYS A 142 30.91 -9.65 -13.02
C LYS A 142 31.84 -10.38 -12.06
N GLU A 143 32.91 -9.69 -11.64
CA GLU A 143 33.91 -10.23 -10.70
C GLU A 143 33.97 -9.28 -9.50
N LEU A 144 33.82 -9.83 -8.32
CA LEU A 144 33.96 -9.14 -7.04
C LEU A 144 35.29 -9.53 -6.40
N SER A 145 35.83 -8.63 -5.56
CA SER A 145 36.97 -8.99 -4.72
C SER A 145 36.58 -10.07 -3.71
N PRO A 146 37.53 -10.92 -3.24
CA PRO A 146 37.25 -11.94 -2.22
C PRO A 146 36.65 -11.32 -0.94
N ARG A 147 37.01 -10.08 -0.63
CA ARG A 147 36.46 -9.32 0.51
C ARG A 147 35.00 -8.93 0.28
N ALA A 148 34.69 -8.44 -0.92
CA ALA A 148 33.31 -8.10 -1.31
C ALA A 148 32.40 -9.33 -1.36
N GLU A 149 32.92 -10.48 -1.79
CA GLU A 149 32.16 -11.75 -1.76
C GLU A 149 31.84 -12.21 -0.33
N ALA A 150 32.82 -12.12 0.57
CA ALA A 150 32.59 -12.42 1.99
C ALA A 150 31.54 -11.50 2.61
N THR A 151 31.65 -10.20 2.36
CA THR A 151 30.67 -9.19 2.79
C THR A 151 29.27 -9.46 2.21
N LEU A 152 29.20 -9.84 0.93
CA LEU A 152 27.94 -10.19 0.28
C LEU A 152 27.28 -11.42 0.92
N ALA A 153 28.07 -12.44 1.27
CA ALA A 153 27.57 -13.63 1.95
C ALA A 153 27.05 -13.30 3.38
N GLU A 154 27.73 -12.41 4.08
CA GLU A 154 27.29 -11.93 5.39
C GLU A 154 25.99 -11.15 5.30
N LEU A 155 25.90 -10.16 4.40
CA LEU A 155 24.69 -9.35 4.20
C LEU A 155 23.49 -10.21 3.77
N ARG A 156 23.67 -11.24 2.95
CA ARG A 156 22.58 -12.16 2.58
C ARG A 156 22.07 -12.95 3.78
N ARG A 157 22.97 -13.40 4.67
CA ARG A 157 22.56 -14.08 5.92
C ARG A 157 21.78 -13.14 6.83
N MET A 158 22.23 -11.89 6.95
CA MET A 158 21.53 -10.86 7.72
C MET A 158 20.14 -10.58 7.14
N GLN A 159 20.04 -10.43 5.82
CA GLN A 159 18.76 -10.20 5.14
C GLN A 159 17.79 -11.36 5.40
N ALA A 160 18.22 -12.61 5.18
CA ALA A 160 17.39 -13.79 5.43
C ALA A 160 16.93 -13.88 6.89
N TYR A 161 17.80 -13.52 7.83
CA TYR A 161 17.45 -13.49 9.26
C TYR A 161 16.37 -12.45 9.56
N LEU A 162 16.48 -11.24 9.01
CA LEU A 162 15.47 -10.19 9.18
C LEU A 162 14.15 -10.53 8.48
N GLU A 163 14.20 -11.19 7.32
CA GLU A 163 13.03 -11.64 6.57
C GLU A 163 12.25 -12.78 7.25
N ALA A 164 12.87 -13.50 8.18
CA ALA A 164 12.18 -14.49 9.00
C ALA A 164 11.14 -13.87 9.97
N ARG A 165 11.25 -12.57 10.29
CA ARG A 165 10.32 -11.82 11.14
C ARG A 165 9.85 -10.53 10.44
N PRO A 166 9.06 -10.64 9.37
CA PRO A 166 8.60 -9.51 8.57
C PRO A 166 7.70 -8.54 9.36
N ASP A 167 7.03 -9.04 10.40
CA ASP A 167 6.19 -8.25 11.31
C ASP A 167 6.99 -7.16 12.02
N LEU A 168 8.21 -7.45 12.50
CA LEU A 168 9.08 -6.49 13.16
C LEU A 168 9.56 -5.39 12.21
N ALA A 169 9.97 -5.78 11.00
CA ALA A 169 10.39 -4.84 9.97
C ALA A 169 9.24 -3.90 9.57
N THR A 170 8.05 -4.45 9.31
CA THR A 170 6.86 -3.67 8.94
C THR A 170 6.47 -2.68 10.03
N ARG A 171 6.50 -3.10 11.32
CA ARG A 171 6.22 -2.22 12.46
C ARG A 171 7.28 -1.13 12.59
N LEU A 172 8.57 -1.45 12.49
CA LEU A 172 9.65 -0.47 12.54
C LEU A 172 9.47 0.63 11.49
N ALA A 173 9.15 0.26 10.24
CA ALA A 173 8.90 1.21 9.17
C ALA A 173 7.65 2.07 9.43
N ALA A 174 6.54 1.44 9.85
CA ALA A 174 5.27 2.13 10.12
C ALA A 174 5.39 3.12 11.30
N ASP A 175 5.97 2.69 12.43
CA ASP A 175 6.15 3.52 13.63
C ASP A 175 7.12 4.67 13.36
N SER A 176 8.20 4.41 12.62
CA SER A 176 9.15 5.43 12.19
C SER A 176 8.49 6.48 11.30
N LYS A 177 7.69 6.05 10.33
CA LYS A 177 6.93 6.94 9.45
C LYS A 177 5.92 7.78 10.24
N ALA A 178 5.17 7.17 11.14
CA ALA A 178 4.19 7.85 11.98
C ALA A 178 4.84 8.92 12.87
N LYS A 179 5.96 8.58 13.54
CA LYS A 179 6.73 9.53 14.35
C LYS A 179 7.30 10.67 13.51
N ARG A 180 7.80 10.38 12.30
CA ARG A 180 8.33 11.41 11.40
C ARG A 180 7.25 12.37 10.92
N VAL A 181 6.07 11.88 10.58
CA VAL A 181 4.92 12.71 10.20
C VAL A 181 4.51 13.64 11.35
N ASP A 182 4.47 13.14 12.60
CA ASP A 182 4.20 13.99 13.77
C ASP A 182 5.26 15.09 13.95
N GLN A 183 6.55 14.77 13.75
CA GLN A 183 7.64 15.77 13.81
C GLN A 183 7.50 16.87 12.76
N LEU A 184 7.07 16.52 11.54
CA LEU A 184 6.90 17.46 10.42
C LEU A 184 5.61 18.29 10.53
N THR A 185 4.66 17.88 11.36
CA THR A 185 3.40 18.62 11.53
C THR A 185 3.67 19.97 12.18
N HIS A 186 3.50 21.04 11.38
CA HIS A 186 3.80 22.40 11.82
C HIS A 186 2.95 22.81 13.03
N PRO A 187 3.53 23.47 14.05
CA PRO A 187 2.80 23.90 15.25
C PRO A 187 1.54 24.76 14.93
N ALA A 188 1.60 25.56 13.88
CA ALA A 188 0.48 26.39 13.44
C ALA A 188 -0.81 25.59 13.15
N HIS A 189 -0.71 24.40 12.58
CA HIS A 189 -1.88 23.54 12.36
C HIS A 189 -2.50 23.06 13.68
N LYS A 190 -1.68 22.83 14.71
CA LYS A 190 -2.14 22.47 16.05
C LYS A 190 -2.84 23.62 16.73
N TRP A 191 -2.32 24.84 16.57
CA TRP A 191 -2.97 26.06 17.09
C TRP A 191 -4.24 26.42 16.34
N ALA A 192 -4.27 26.27 15.02
CA ALA A 192 -5.49 26.47 14.23
C ALA A 192 -6.60 25.48 14.65
N ALA A 193 -6.27 24.22 14.85
CA ALA A 193 -7.22 23.23 15.32
C ALA A 193 -7.68 23.53 16.77
N ALA A 194 -6.78 24.04 17.65
CA ALA A 194 -7.14 24.49 19.00
C ALA A 194 -8.11 25.68 18.98
N ALA A 195 -7.86 26.64 18.09
CA ALA A 195 -8.76 27.78 17.93
C ALA A 195 -10.14 27.37 17.40
N ILE A 196 -10.20 26.45 16.41
CA ILE A 196 -11.46 25.92 15.89
C ILE A 196 -12.23 25.17 16.99
N PHE A 197 -11.53 24.37 17.81
CA PHE A 197 -12.15 23.66 18.92
C PHE A 197 -12.71 24.63 19.99
N ALA A 198 -11.94 25.66 20.35
CA ALA A 198 -12.40 26.69 21.29
C ALA A 198 -13.62 27.43 20.77
N LEU A 199 -13.64 27.82 19.48
CA LEU A 199 -14.80 28.43 18.83
C LEU A 199 -16.02 27.50 18.85
N ALA A 200 -15.85 26.21 18.62
CA ALA A 200 -16.94 25.23 18.70
C ALA A 200 -17.53 25.15 20.12
N LEU A 201 -16.67 25.16 21.16
CA LEU A 201 -17.14 25.20 22.56
C LEU A 201 -17.90 26.46 22.89
N VAL A 202 -17.41 27.64 22.47
CA VAL A 202 -18.07 28.92 22.67
C VAL A 202 -19.43 28.95 21.95
N ALA A 203 -19.48 28.51 20.69
CA ALA A 203 -20.72 28.41 19.92
C ALA A 203 -21.74 27.47 20.57
N SER A 204 -21.29 26.33 21.09
CA SER A 204 -22.14 25.37 21.80
C SER A 204 -22.70 25.97 23.10
N ALA A 205 -21.85 26.63 23.89
CA ALA A 205 -22.25 27.28 25.16
C ALA A 205 -23.24 28.40 24.91
N TYR A 206 -23.02 29.25 23.90
CA TYR A 206 -23.92 30.31 23.49
C TYR A 206 -25.27 29.77 23.00
N GLY A 207 -25.25 28.74 22.14
CA GLY A 207 -26.45 28.09 21.66
C GLY A 207 -27.28 27.47 22.79
N PHE A 208 -26.66 26.84 23.77
CA PHE A 208 -27.30 26.25 24.93
C PHE A 208 -27.90 27.34 25.86
N HIS A 209 -27.12 28.40 26.12
CA HIS A 209 -27.59 29.52 26.94
C HIS A 209 -28.81 30.23 26.29
N SER A 210 -28.73 30.51 25.00
CA SER A 210 -29.81 31.16 24.24
C SER A 210 -31.07 30.29 24.16
N TRP A 211 -30.93 28.96 24.07
CA TRP A 211 -32.05 28.01 24.14
C TRP A 211 -32.74 28.05 25.51
N MET A 212 -31.96 28.05 26.60
CA MET A 212 -32.52 28.15 27.96
C MET A 212 -33.22 29.48 28.22
N SER A 213 -32.74 30.57 27.62
CA SER A 213 -33.29 31.91 27.76
C SER A 213 -34.49 32.17 26.86
N GLY A 214 -34.84 31.28 25.96
CA GLY A 214 -35.96 31.42 25.02
C GLY A 214 -35.83 32.60 24.04
N THR A 215 -34.62 33.13 23.82
CA THR A 215 -34.36 34.38 23.09
C THR A 215 -33.99 34.21 21.63
N GLY A 216 -34.01 32.99 21.08
CA GLY A 216 -33.53 32.71 19.72
C GLY A 216 -34.49 31.89 18.87
N ASP A 217 -34.20 31.81 17.57
CA ASP A 217 -34.95 31.01 16.61
C ASP A 217 -34.46 29.56 16.62
N SER A 218 -35.36 28.59 16.54
CA SER A 218 -35.09 27.15 16.55
C SER A 218 -34.15 26.73 15.41
N GLY A 219 -34.22 27.38 14.24
CA GLY A 219 -33.32 27.12 13.11
C GLY A 219 -31.88 27.50 13.41
N LEU A 220 -31.65 28.60 14.11
CA LEU A 220 -30.30 29.05 14.50
C LEU A 220 -29.63 28.06 15.48
N TYR A 221 -30.43 27.49 16.42
CA TYR A 221 -29.90 26.52 17.39
C TYR A 221 -29.47 25.23 16.72
N ILE A 222 -30.27 24.69 15.80
CA ILE A 222 -29.94 23.49 15.05
C ILE A 222 -28.65 23.71 14.26
N LEU A 223 -28.50 24.88 13.65
CA LEU A 223 -27.31 25.24 12.86
C LEU A 223 -26.06 25.38 13.75
N LEU A 224 -26.14 26.07 14.88
CA LEU A 224 -25.05 26.24 15.84
C LEU A 224 -24.61 24.90 16.46
N VAL A 225 -25.55 24.07 16.89
CA VAL A 225 -25.27 22.75 17.47
C VAL A 225 -24.71 21.82 16.39
N GLY A 226 -25.27 21.84 15.18
CA GLY A 226 -24.80 21.03 14.07
C GLY A 226 -23.36 21.39 13.65
N PHE A 227 -23.05 22.67 13.49
CA PHE A 227 -21.68 23.12 13.21
C PHE A 227 -20.72 22.82 14.36
N SER A 228 -21.15 23.03 15.61
CA SER A 228 -20.32 22.70 16.78
C SER A 228 -19.98 21.22 16.84
N ALA A 229 -20.92 20.34 16.54
CA ALA A 229 -20.70 18.90 16.47
C ALA A 229 -19.71 18.55 15.35
N LEU A 230 -19.90 19.11 14.13
CA LEU A 230 -18.98 18.90 13.01
C LEU A 230 -17.55 19.34 13.35
N PHE A 231 -17.38 20.53 13.93
CA PHE A 231 -16.08 21.04 14.34
C PHE A 231 -15.47 20.23 15.49
N PHE A 232 -16.28 19.79 16.45
CA PHE A 232 -15.84 18.92 17.54
C PHE A 232 -15.29 17.60 17.01
N PHE A 233 -16.04 16.89 16.16
CA PHE A 233 -15.59 15.63 15.57
C PHE A 233 -14.40 15.80 14.63
N SER A 234 -14.34 16.89 13.87
CA SER A 234 -13.19 17.19 13.00
C SER A 234 -11.93 17.53 13.79
N SER A 235 -12.05 18.30 14.87
CA SER A 235 -10.92 18.75 15.68
C SER A 235 -10.51 17.75 16.76
N SER A 236 -11.39 16.85 17.20
CA SER A 236 -11.11 15.85 18.24
C SER A 236 -9.96 14.91 17.88
N ARG A 237 -9.72 14.68 16.59
CA ARG A 237 -8.55 13.92 16.09
C ARG A 237 -7.23 14.67 16.24
N VAL A 238 -7.24 15.98 16.52
CA VAL A 238 -6.04 16.82 16.49
C VAL A 238 -5.62 17.35 17.86
N LEU A 239 -6.54 17.58 18.80
CA LEU A 239 -6.29 18.44 19.95
C LEU A 239 -5.99 17.81 21.30
N PRO A 240 -6.84 17.03 21.95
CA PRO A 240 -6.52 16.48 23.26
C PRO A 240 -5.50 15.35 23.17
N THR A 241 -5.48 14.69 22.01
CA THR A 241 -4.69 13.51 21.71
C THR A 241 -3.28 13.84 21.18
N ALA A 242 -2.98 15.09 20.76
CA ALA A 242 -1.70 15.39 20.12
C ALA A 242 -0.50 15.13 21.05
N ARG A 243 -0.60 15.46 22.35
CA ARG A 243 0.47 15.19 23.32
C ARG A 243 0.49 13.73 23.76
N MET A 244 -0.70 13.11 23.90
CA MET A 244 -0.84 11.69 24.19
C MET A 244 -0.42 10.85 22.98
N ASN A 245 -0.80 11.25 21.75
CA ASN A 245 -0.37 10.61 20.51
C ASN A 245 1.14 10.65 20.33
N ARG A 246 1.80 11.77 20.66
CA ARG A 246 3.25 11.89 20.60
C ARG A 246 3.95 10.92 21.55
N LYS A 247 3.46 10.82 22.78
CA LYS A 247 3.97 9.85 23.76
C LYS A 247 3.67 8.42 23.31
N ALA A 248 2.47 8.16 22.81
CA ALA A 248 2.09 6.84 22.30
C ALA A 248 2.92 6.42 21.08
N LEU A 249 3.15 7.33 20.12
CA LEU A 249 4.01 7.06 18.96
C LEU A 249 5.47 6.82 19.35
N ALA A 250 6.00 7.59 20.31
CA ALA A 250 7.34 7.35 20.84
C ALA A 250 7.41 5.99 21.53
N ALA A 251 6.47 5.68 22.41
CA ALA A 251 6.41 4.41 23.13
C ALA A 251 6.24 3.21 22.18
N ALA A 252 5.42 3.34 21.12
CA ALA A 252 5.27 2.30 20.10
C ALA A 252 6.59 2.02 19.39
N LEU A 253 7.29 3.07 18.93
CA LEU A 253 8.59 2.90 18.27
C LEU A 253 9.63 2.31 19.21
N ASP A 254 9.70 2.78 20.48
CA ASP A 254 10.63 2.26 21.46
C ASP A 254 10.35 0.79 21.79
N LYS A 255 9.07 0.40 21.90
CA LYS A 255 8.66 -1.00 22.06
C LYS A 255 9.11 -1.85 20.87
N THR A 256 8.85 -1.39 19.63
CA THR A 256 9.26 -2.12 18.43
C THR A 256 10.79 -2.26 18.36
N ARG A 257 11.55 -1.23 18.74
CA ARG A 257 13.03 -1.27 18.81
C ARG A 257 13.50 -2.25 19.87
N THR A 258 12.86 -2.32 21.02
CA THR A 258 13.18 -3.27 22.09
C THR A 258 12.94 -4.71 21.64
N GLU A 259 11.77 -5.00 21.09
CA GLU A 259 11.45 -6.34 20.54
C GLU A 259 12.42 -6.75 19.42
N LEU A 260 12.83 -5.80 18.57
CA LEU A 260 13.81 -6.04 17.53
C LEU A 260 15.21 -6.26 18.11
N ALA A 261 15.60 -5.54 19.17
CA ALA A 261 16.86 -5.74 19.87
C ALA A 261 16.94 -7.13 20.52
N GLU A 262 15.86 -7.57 21.17
CA GLU A 262 15.74 -8.92 21.74
C GLU A 262 15.87 -9.99 20.66
N TYR A 263 15.22 -9.80 19.51
CA TYR A 263 15.34 -10.70 18.37
C TYR A 263 16.77 -10.76 17.82
N LEU A 264 17.43 -9.60 17.65
CA LEU A 264 18.80 -9.51 17.14
C LEU A 264 19.85 -10.00 18.15
N ALA A 265 19.55 -10.04 19.43
CA ALA A 265 20.45 -10.63 20.44
C ALA A 265 20.76 -12.12 20.19
N ALA A 266 19.85 -12.83 19.49
CA ALA A 266 20.07 -14.21 19.06
C ALA A 266 20.98 -14.31 17.82
N TYR A 267 21.33 -13.20 17.16
CA TYR A 267 22.26 -13.18 16.04
C TYR A 267 23.63 -12.65 16.48
N PRO A 268 24.63 -13.50 16.71
CA PRO A 268 25.93 -13.06 17.22
C PRO A 268 26.61 -12.06 16.29
N GLY A 269 26.96 -10.89 16.80
CA GLY A 269 27.73 -9.88 16.07
C GLY A 269 26.95 -9.18 14.94
N PHE A 270 25.64 -9.00 15.08
CA PHE A 270 24.87 -8.24 14.10
C PHE A 270 25.46 -6.82 13.91
N PRO A 271 25.98 -6.47 12.72
CA PRO A 271 26.85 -5.30 12.57
C PRO A 271 26.12 -3.96 12.46
N LEU A 272 24.78 -3.97 12.26
CA LEU A 272 24.02 -2.74 12.12
C LEU A 272 23.36 -2.33 13.45
N PRO A 273 23.24 -1.03 13.72
CA PRO A 273 22.41 -0.57 14.82
C PRO A 273 20.97 -1.03 14.69
N VAL A 274 20.36 -1.49 15.77
CA VAL A 274 18.97 -2.01 15.82
C VAL A 274 17.97 -1.10 15.11
N ARG A 275 18.12 0.22 15.29
CA ARG A 275 17.26 1.23 14.66
C ARG A 275 17.24 1.20 13.13
N TYR A 276 18.24 0.62 12.48
CA TYR A 276 18.36 0.52 11.02
C TYR A 276 18.20 -0.91 10.50
N ALA A 277 17.95 -1.87 11.38
CA ALA A 277 17.83 -3.28 11.05
C ALA A 277 16.50 -3.55 10.31
N HIS A 278 16.51 -3.34 9.00
CA HIS A 278 15.38 -3.56 8.12
C HIS A 278 15.86 -4.33 6.87
N PRO A 279 15.11 -5.34 6.37
CA PRO A 279 15.51 -6.12 5.19
C PRO A 279 15.86 -5.25 3.98
N LEU A 280 15.07 -4.20 3.70
CA LEU A 280 15.35 -3.29 2.59
C LEU A 280 16.62 -2.46 2.78
N THR A 281 17.02 -2.15 4.02
CA THR A 281 18.31 -1.52 4.30
C THR A 281 19.45 -2.45 3.85
N VAL A 282 19.39 -3.71 4.26
CA VAL A 282 20.40 -4.72 3.89
C VAL A 282 20.37 -5.00 2.38
N ALA A 283 19.20 -5.06 1.76
CA ALA A 283 19.08 -5.24 0.30
C ALA A 283 19.78 -4.10 -0.47
N ARG A 284 19.68 -2.85 0.00
CA ARG A 284 20.40 -1.72 -0.61
C ARG A 284 21.91 -1.78 -0.40
N MET A 285 22.35 -2.27 0.75
CA MET A 285 23.78 -2.53 1.01
C MET A 285 24.31 -3.64 0.08
N ILE A 286 23.56 -4.73 -0.11
CA ILE A 286 23.87 -5.79 -1.08
C ILE A 286 24.01 -5.20 -2.48
N ARG A 287 23.11 -4.31 -2.89
CA ARG A 287 23.18 -3.63 -4.18
C ARG A 287 24.47 -2.81 -4.32
N SER A 288 24.86 -2.05 -3.29
CA SER A 288 26.10 -1.28 -3.25
C SER A 288 27.35 -2.15 -3.46
N VAL A 289 27.43 -3.30 -2.77
CA VAL A 289 28.55 -4.24 -2.92
C VAL A 289 28.55 -4.88 -4.31
N ARG A 290 27.39 -5.29 -4.83
CA ARG A 290 27.29 -5.89 -6.18
C ARG A 290 27.64 -4.91 -7.30
N GLU A 291 27.36 -3.63 -7.13
CA GLU A 291 27.77 -2.56 -8.04
C GLU A 291 29.27 -2.21 -7.88
N GLY A 292 29.94 -2.78 -6.87
CA GLY A 292 31.34 -2.57 -6.56
C GLY A 292 31.67 -1.16 -6.06
N ARG A 293 30.67 -0.53 -5.39
CA ARG A 293 30.83 0.78 -4.73
C ARG A 293 31.36 0.63 -3.32
N SER A 294 31.23 -0.56 -2.73
CA SER A 294 31.62 -0.89 -1.36
C SER A 294 32.22 -2.28 -1.28
N GLU A 295 33.15 -2.51 -0.36
CA GLU A 295 33.78 -3.82 -0.11
C GLU A 295 33.55 -4.35 1.31
N THR A 296 33.19 -3.50 2.26
CA THR A 296 32.89 -3.87 3.65
C THR A 296 31.43 -3.57 4.00
N VAL A 297 30.97 -4.11 5.13
CA VAL A 297 29.61 -3.83 5.66
C VAL A 297 29.48 -2.36 6.00
N GLU A 298 30.50 -1.76 6.61
CA GLU A 298 30.54 -0.35 7.01
C GLU A 298 30.49 0.56 5.79
N ASP A 299 31.31 0.30 4.77
CA ASP A 299 31.30 1.08 3.52
C ASP A 299 29.95 0.99 2.81
N ALA A 300 29.37 -0.21 2.77
CA ALA A 300 28.05 -0.43 2.17
C ALA A 300 26.94 0.32 2.90
N PHE A 301 27.04 0.41 4.23
CA PHE A 301 26.08 1.16 5.02
C PHE A 301 26.21 2.68 4.81
N GLU A 302 27.43 3.21 4.77
CA GLU A 302 27.67 4.63 4.51
C GLU A 302 27.27 5.02 3.07
N ASP A 303 27.62 4.21 2.06
CA ASP A 303 27.20 4.44 0.69
C ASP A 303 25.67 4.45 0.57
N MET A 304 25.00 3.48 1.18
CA MET A 304 23.54 3.41 1.20
C MET A 304 22.92 4.67 1.86
N LYS A 305 23.48 5.16 2.98
CA LYS A 305 23.04 6.42 3.60
C LYS A 305 23.24 7.62 2.67
N ALA A 306 24.37 7.70 1.97
CA ALA A 306 24.65 8.75 1.00
C ALA A 306 23.64 8.73 -0.15
N VAL A 307 23.37 7.56 -0.70
CA VAL A 307 22.35 7.38 -1.76
C VAL A 307 20.96 7.79 -1.26
N LEU A 308 20.53 7.35 -0.07
CA LEU A 308 19.23 7.76 0.49
C LEU A 308 19.12 9.28 0.71
N LYS A 309 20.20 9.95 1.09
CA LYS A 309 20.23 11.42 1.21
C LYS A 309 20.02 12.10 -0.14
N SER A 310 20.66 11.58 -1.19
CA SER A 310 20.59 12.15 -2.56
C SER A 310 19.20 11.98 -3.20
N LEU A 311 18.42 10.95 -2.82
CA LEU A 311 17.08 10.70 -3.33
C LEU A 311 16.07 11.69 -2.70
N ASN A 312 15.95 12.86 -3.28
CA ASN A 312 15.02 13.92 -2.91
C ASN A 312 13.88 14.07 -3.93
N SER A 313 13.02 15.07 -3.76
CA SER A 313 11.86 15.31 -4.62
C SER A 313 12.20 15.67 -6.08
N SER A 314 13.46 15.98 -6.40
CA SER A 314 13.92 16.33 -7.75
C SER A 314 14.39 15.11 -8.56
N VAL A 315 14.51 13.94 -7.93
CA VAL A 315 15.03 12.72 -8.58
C VAL A 315 13.86 11.83 -9.01
N THR A 316 13.83 11.47 -10.28
CA THR A 316 12.87 10.50 -10.81
C THR A 316 13.42 9.09 -10.65
N VAL A 317 12.68 8.24 -9.96
CA VAL A 317 13.03 6.83 -9.69
C VAL A 317 11.96 5.90 -10.21
N SER A 318 12.25 4.61 -10.31
CA SER A 318 11.26 3.59 -10.61
C SER A 318 10.24 3.46 -9.46
N GLN A 319 9.05 2.93 -9.74
CA GLN A 319 8.03 2.72 -8.69
C GLN A 319 8.56 1.81 -7.58
N THR A 320 9.26 0.75 -7.94
CA THR A 320 9.85 -0.18 -6.96
C THR A 320 10.84 0.53 -6.04
N GLU A 321 11.72 1.34 -6.61
CA GLU A 321 12.69 2.11 -5.83
C GLU A 321 12.02 3.18 -4.96
N TYR A 322 10.96 3.81 -5.47
CA TYR A 322 10.15 4.74 -4.69
C TYR A 322 9.54 4.05 -3.47
N ASP A 323 8.94 2.87 -3.64
CA ASP A 323 8.30 2.11 -2.55
C ASP A 323 9.33 1.67 -1.50
N GLU A 324 10.53 1.26 -1.92
CA GLU A 324 11.64 0.99 -0.99
C GLU A 324 12.03 2.24 -0.19
N VAL A 325 12.23 3.37 -0.88
CA VAL A 325 12.68 4.62 -0.26
C VAL A 325 11.65 5.14 0.74
N ILE A 326 10.36 5.19 0.41
CA ILE A 326 9.33 5.66 1.34
C ILE A 326 9.17 4.78 2.57
N THR A 327 9.57 3.52 2.47
CA THR A 327 9.55 2.58 3.59
C THR A 327 10.69 2.82 4.56
N ILE A 328 11.93 2.93 4.07
CA ILE A 328 13.11 3.00 4.95
C ILE A 328 13.56 4.44 5.26
N LYS A 329 13.38 5.39 4.35
CA LYS A 329 13.86 6.78 4.55
C LYS A 329 13.37 7.43 5.85
N PRO A 330 12.13 7.24 6.33
CA PRO A 330 11.68 7.76 7.61
C PRO A 330 12.51 7.26 8.80
N ILE A 331 13.00 6.02 8.75
CA ILE A 331 13.86 5.42 9.79
C ILE A 331 15.16 6.22 9.92
N PHE A 332 15.79 6.55 8.79
CA PHE A 332 17.04 7.31 8.76
C PHE A 332 16.85 8.79 9.07
N LEU A 333 15.74 9.38 8.63
CA LEU A 333 15.42 10.78 8.90
C LEU A 333 15.14 11.07 10.37
N LEU A 334 14.64 10.11 11.15
CA LEU A 334 14.41 10.27 12.58
C LEU A 334 15.72 10.50 13.34
N GLU A 335 16.79 9.86 12.92
CA GLU A 335 18.11 9.88 13.56
C GLU A 335 19.11 10.76 12.78
N ASN A 336 18.60 11.55 11.83
CA ASN A 336 19.42 12.43 10.99
C ASN A 336 20.61 11.71 10.33
N TYR A 337 20.41 10.42 9.97
CA TYR A 337 21.42 9.52 9.36
C TYR A 337 22.66 9.24 10.23
N GLN A 338 22.54 9.36 11.56
CA GLN A 338 23.65 9.06 12.50
C GLN A 338 23.86 7.57 12.70
#